data_0da24717416fa645e529b52d86fe7675
#
_entry.id   0da24717416fa645e529b52d86fe7675
#
_cell.length_a   1.000
_cell.length_b   1.000
_cell.length_c   1.000
_cell.angle_alpha   90.00
_cell.angle_beta   90.00
_cell.angle_gamma   90.00
#
_symmetry.space_group_name_H-M   'P 1'
#
loop_
_entity.id
_entity.type
_entity.pdbx_description
1 polymer ?
#
loop_
_entity_poly.entity_id
_entity_poly.type
_entity_poly.pdbx_seq_one_letter_code
_entity_poly.pdbx_strand_id
1 'polypeptide(L)' 'MALVSMRQLLDHAAEHGYGLPAFNVNNLEQMRAIMEAADQVNAPVIVQASAGARKYAGAPFLRHLILAAVEEFPHIPVVM' A
#
# COMPACT_ATOMS: atom_id res chain seq x y z
N MET A 1 2.23 13.29 3.64
CA MET A 1 1.37 12.21 3.17
C MET A 1 1.97 11.58 1.94
N ALA A 2 2.06 10.25 1.91
CA ALA A 2 2.85 9.54 0.90
C ALA A 2 2.01 8.69 -0.07
N LEU A 3 0.77 9.11 -0.30
CA LEU A 3 -0.07 8.49 -1.34
C LEU A 3 0.35 9.05 -2.69
N VAL A 4 0.86 8.18 -3.56
CA VAL A 4 1.40 8.57 -4.86
C VAL A 4 0.70 7.83 -6.00
N SER A 5 0.89 8.29 -7.24
CA SER A 5 0.29 7.63 -8.39
C SER A 5 1.06 6.35 -8.75
N MET A 6 0.36 5.39 -9.33
CA MET A 6 0.96 4.15 -9.82
C MET A 6 2.06 4.43 -10.83
N ARG A 7 1.80 5.32 -11.78
CA ARG A 7 2.75 5.66 -12.82
C ARG A 7 4.03 6.25 -12.26
N GLN A 8 3.90 7.18 -11.33
CA GLN A 8 5.04 7.82 -10.68
C GLN A 8 5.95 6.80 -10.01
N LEU A 9 5.36 5.87 -9.30
CA LEU A 9 6.11 4.85 -8.57
C LEU A 9 6.72 3.81 -9.51
N LEU A 10 6.01 3.39 -10.54
CA LEU A 10 6.52 2.44 -11.54
C LEU A 10 7.68 3.04 -12.35
N ASP A 11 7.57 4.32 -12.73
CA ASP A 11 8.64 5.01 -13.43
C ASP A 11 9.89 5.08 -12.59
N HIS A 12 9.75 5.39 -11.30
CA HIS A 12 10.88 5.43 -10.36
C HIS A 12 11.54 4.05 -10.24
N ALA A 13 10.72 2.99 -10.12
CA ALA A 13 11.23 1.62 -10.03
C ALA A 13 12.01 1.23 -11.30
N ALA A 14 11.50 1.60 -12.47
CA ALA A 14 12.17 1.33 -13.75
C ALA A 14 13.50 2.07 -13.86
N GLU A 15 13.55 3.34 -13.46
CA GLU A 15 14.76 4.16 -13.51
C GLU A 15 15.85 3.65 -12.57
N HIS A 16 15.46 3.11 -11.41
CA HIS A 16 16.40 2.68 -10.37
C HIS A 16 16.60 1.16 -10.32
N GLY A 17 15.92 0.41 -11.20
CA GLY A 17 16.14 -1.02 -11.36
C GLY A 17 15.73 -1.89 -10.18
N TYR A 18 14.62 -1.57 -9.53
CA TYR A 18 14.10 -2.41 -8.44
C TYR A 18 12.67 -2.91 -8.74
N GLY A 19 12.31 -4.01 -8.09
CA GLY A 19 10.97 -4.55 -8.15
C GLY A 19 10.04 -3.82 -7.18
N LEU A 20 8.77 -3.68 -7.58
CA LEU A 20 7.76 -2.99 -6.78
C LEU A 20 6.64 -3.98 -6.45
N PRO A 21 6.50 -4.41 -5.19
CA PRO A 21 5.51 -5.40 -4.84
C PRO A 21 4.11 -4.79 -4.75
N ALA A 22 3.12 -5.59 -5.15
CA ALA A 22 1.70 -5.26 -4.98
C ALA A 22 1.08 -6.31 -4.05
N PHE A 23 0.57 -5.87 -2.91
CA PHE A 23 0.02 -6.75 -1.90
C PHE A 23 -1.50 -6.63 -1.83
N ASN A 24 -2.17 -7.77 -1.77
CA ASN A 24 -3.61 -7.80 -1.53
C ASN A 24 -3.90 -7.58 -0.04
N VAL A 25 -4.87 -6.75 0.25
CA VAL A 25 -5.26 -6.40 1.62
C VAL A 25 -6.73 -6.76 1.84
N ASN A 26 -7.01 -7.51 2.89
CA ASN A 26 -8.35 -7.91 3.28
C ASN A 26 -8.74 -7.42 4.69
N ASN A 27 -7.77 -7.11 5.54
CA ASN A 27 -8.03 -6.78 6.94
C ASN A 27 -6.93 -5.90 7.51
N LEU A 28 -7.15 -5.46 8.75
CA LEU A 28 -6.23 -4.60 9.49
C LEU A 28 -4.87 -5.26 9.69
N GLU A 29 -4.86 -6.53 10.07
CA GLU A 29 -3.62 -7.25 10.40
C GLU A 29 -2.70 -7.34 9.20
N GLN A 30 -3.26 -7.61 8.01
CA GLN A 30 -2.48 -7.65 6.77
C GLN A 30 -1.93 -6.27 6.42
N MET A 31 -2.75 -5.23 6.53
CA MET A 31 -2.30 -3.86 6.25
C MET A 31 -1.14 -3.47 7.17
N ARG A 32 -1.24 -3.77 8.47
CA ARG A 32 -0.20 -3.45 9.42
C ARG A 32 1.09 -4.22 9.13
N ALA A 33 0.98 -5.50 8.81
CA ALA A 33 2.14 -6.33 8.49
C ALA A 33 2.89 -5.80 7.26
N ILE A 34 2.15 -5.43 6.21
CA ILE A 34 2.73 -4.88 4.98
C ILE A 34 3.47 -3.56 5.28
N MET A 35 2.82 -2.66 6.00
CA MET A 35 3.41 -1.36 6.27
C MET A 35 4.60 -1.44 7.24
N GLU A 36 4.55 -2.30 8.23
CA GLU A 36 5.66 -2.52 9.14
C GLU A 36 6.87 -3.10 8.40
N ALA A 37 6.65 -4.04 7.49
CA ALA A 37 7.73 -4.60 6.67
C ALA A 37 8.31 -3.54 5.73
N ALA A 38 7.47 -2.75 5.07
CA ALA A 38 7.91 -1.67 4.20
C ALA A 38 8.74 -0.64 4.97
N ASP A 39 8.32 -0.32 6.17
CA ASP A 39 9.04 0.62 7.05
C ASP A 39 10.42 0.09 7.43
N GLN A 40 10.52 -1.19 7.77
CA GLN A 40 11.80 -1.81 8.16
C GLN A 40 12.83 -1.76 7.04
N VAL A 41 12.41 -1.92 5.79
CA VAL A 41 13.31 -1.91 4.63
C VAL A 41 13.28 -0.58 3.87
N ASN A 42 12.47 0.37 4.32
CA ASN A 42 12.32 1.69 3.72
C ASN A 42 11.98 1.60 2.23
N ALA A 43 10.95 0.83 1.91
CA ALA A 43 10.55 0.55 0.52
C ALA A 43 9.11 1.01 0.23
N PRO A 44 8.83 1.49 -0.99
CA PRO A 44 7.47 1.80 -1.40
C PRO A 44 6.66 0.52 -1.63
N VAL A 45 5.34 0.63 -1.56
CA VAL A 45 4.44 -0.51 -1.75
C VAL A 45 3.21 -0.11 -2.57
N ILE A 46 2.67 -1.09 -3.29
CA ILE A 46 1.34 -1.02 -3.87
C ILE A 46 0.42 -1.87 -2.99
N VAL A 47 -0.70 -1.30 -2.56
CA VAL A 47 -1.74 -2.06 -1.85
C VAL A 47 -2.98 -2.12 -2.72
N GLN A 48 -3.56 -3.29 -2.83
CA GLN A 48 -4.70 -3.52 -3.71
C GLN A 48 -5.76 -4.36 -3.02
N ALA A 49 -7.01 -4.16 -3.40
CA ALA A 49 -8.14 -4.89 -2.86
C ALA A 49 -8.95 -5.47 -4.01
N SER A 50 -9.07 -6.79 -4.04
CA SER A 50 -9.91 -7.48 -5.01
C SER A 50 -11.38 -7.20 -4.76
N ALA A 51 -12.24 -7.54 -5.73
CA ALA A 51 -13.68 -7.45 -5.53
C ALA A 51 -14.13 -8.30 -4.34
N GLY A 52 -13.52 -9.48 -4.16
CA GLY A 52 -13.80 -10.34 -3.01
C GLY A 52 -13.40 -9.72 -1.68
N ALA A 53 -12.25 -9.06 -1.62
CA ALA A 53 -11.80 -8.37 -0.42
C ALA A 53 -12.74 -7.22 -0.06
N ARG A 54 -13.17 -6.45 -1.06
CA ARG A 54 -14.12 -5.34 -0.84
C ARG A 54 -15.47 -5.83 -0.36
N LYS A 55 -15.92 -6.97 -0.86
CA LYS A 55 -17.17 -7.59 -0.42
C LYS A 55 -17.06 -8.11 1.01
N TYR A 56 -15.93 -8.72 1.35
CA TYR A 56 -15.66 -9.28 2.68
C TYR A 56 -15.59 -8.18 3.74
N ALA A 57 -14.71 -7.20 3.53
CA ALA A 57 -14.41 -6.19 4.53
C ALA A 57 -15.30 -4.95 4.43
N GLY A 58 -15.78 -4.65 3.23
CA GLY A 58 -16.49 -3.41 2.93
C GLY A 58 -15.55 -2.34 2.38
N ALA A 59 -15.91 -1.76 1.24
CA ALA A 59 -15.07 -0.77 0.57
C ALA A 59 -14.72 0.44 1.47
N PRO A 60 -15.66 1.01 2.25
CA PRO A 60 -15.30 2.11 3.15
C PRO A 60 -14.26 1.70 4.20
N PHE A 61 -14.37 0.50 4.76
CA PHE A 61 -13.41 0.01 5.74
C PHE A 61 -12.02 -0.13 5.15
N LEU A 62 -11.90 -0.72 3.95
CA LEU A 62 -10.63 -0.87 3.27
C LEU A 62 -10.01 0.48 2.92
N ARG A 63 -10.83 1.42 2.43
CA ARG A 63 -10.36 2.76 2.10
C ARG A 63 -9.76 3.45 3.33
N HIS A 64 -10.45 3.38 4.45
CA HIS A 64 -9.96 4.00 5.68
C HIS A 64 -8.77 3.27 6.28
N LEU A 65 -8.66 1.95 6.09
CA LEU A 65 -7.44 1.22 6.47
C LEU A 65 -6.24 1.72 5.68
N ILE A 66 -6.39 1.94 4.38
CA ILE A 66 -5.30 2.44 3.54
C ILE A 66 -4.94 3.87 3.93
N LEU A 67 -5.93 4.72 4.17
CA LEU A 67 -5.69 6.09 4.63
C LEU A 67 -5.01 6.11 6.00
N ALA A 68 -5.41 5.23 6.90
CA ALA A 68 -4.75 5.09 8.20
C ALA A 68 -3.29 4.65 8.05
N ALA A 69 -3.00 3.75 7.12
CA ALA A 69 -1.63 3.33 6.85
C ALA A 69 -0.76 4.49 6.35
N VAL A 70 -1.30 5.31 5.45
CA VAL A 70 -0.61 6.50 4.94
C VAL A 70 -0.32 7.50 6.06
N GLU A 71 -1.26 7.64 6.98
CA GLU A 71 -1.12 8.54 8.13
C GLU A 71 -0.09 8.03 9.14
N GLU A 72 -0.13 6.72 9.44
CA GLU A 72 0.77 6.07 10.41
C GLU A 72 2.21 5.97 9.90
N PHE A 73 2.38 5.79 8.58
CA PHE A 73 3.69 5.63 7.93
C PHE A 73 3.89 6.69 6.84
N PRO A 74 3.96 7.98 7.20
CA PRO A 74 3.94 9.06 6.21
C PRO A 74 5.18 9.09 5.30
N HIS A 75 6.26 8.41 5.67
CA HIS A 75 7.50 8.37 4.91
C HIS A 75 7.56 7.22 3.89
N ILE A 76 6.56 6.34 3.88
CA ILE A 76 6.52 5.22 2.93
C ILE A 76 5.58 5.58 1.77
N PRO A 77 6.07 5.64 0.52
CA PRO A 77 5.19 5.87 -0.63
C PRO A 77 4.23 4.70 -0.83
N VAL A 78 2.95 5.00 -0.92
CA VAL A 78 1.89 4.00 -1.07
C VAL A 78 1.08 4.29 -2.31
N VAL A 79 0.82 3.27 -3.12
CA VAL A 79 -0.13 3.32 -4.24
C VAL A 79 -1.32 2.46 -3.89
N MET A 80 -2.49 3.01 -4.10
CA MET A 80 -3.76 2.36 -3.82
C MET A 80 -4.42 1.80 -5.08
#